data_9f35ac0c47133e6689df14c80628a89a
#
_entry.id   9f35ac0c47133e6689df14c80628a89a
#
_cell.length_a   1.000
_cell.length_b   1.000
_cell.length_c   1.000
_cell.angle_alpha   90.00
_cell.angle_beta   90.00
_cell.angle_gamma   90.00
#
_symmetry.space_group_name_H-M   'P 1'
#
loop_
_entity.id
_entity.type
_entity.pdbx_description
1 polymer ?
#
loop_
_entity_poly.entity_id
_entity_poly.type
_entity_poly.pdbx_seq_one_letter_code
_entity_poly.pdbx_strand_id
1 'polypeptide(L)'
;MTASAEWLARDAAAVWHPFTQHATWTGDAPTVVDRAEGPWLIDVDGHRYLDGVSSLWTTTLGHGHPDINAAIIAQLAKLDHSTFLGTTHTPGIELSEALVALAPKGDGPELTKVFYAGDGSSAVEAALKIAYQYSTQTGHSRPKFVRLDHAYHGDTLGAVAVGGHDLFHQAYKPLLLDTIGVNSPGDRGLGEDRNAKAIAELRSVMHHHGEEVCAIIVEPMIQGAAGMLDYDASFLRAARELADAHGALLIFDEVATGFGRTGKMWAAEHAGVVPDLLTCGKGITGGYLPLSAVLAAEHVYEAFLTRPGDRTLRTFFHGHTYTANPLCCAAALANLRVMGEQDVIGRAARLGDRLAKLLEPLGAKDGVVEIRQLGTMIGVEVAPVRDRTGFAVCQAARDRGVWLRPLGDTVVVMPPLTLGEDETDLLVDALAEAIDEVTA
;
A
#
# COMPACT_ATOMS: atom_id res chain seq x y z
N MET A 1 6.07 -37.12 -13.04
CA MET A 1 5.67 -35.97 -12.22
C MET A 1 6.14 -34.72 -12.94
N THR A 2 5.31 -33.69 -13.02
CA THR A 2 5.74 -32.37 -13.51
C THR A 2 6.73 -31.74 -12.50
N ALA A 3 7.55 -30.79 -12.94
CA ALA A 3 8.47 -30.09 -12.04
C ALA A 3 7.70 -29.41 -10.90
N SER A 4 6.54 -28.84 -11.18
CA SER A 4 5.64 -28.26 -10.18
C SER A 4 5.26 -29.24 -9.07
N ALA A 5 4.91 -30.49 -9.39
CA ALA A 5 4.49 -31.47 -8.38
C ALA A 5 5.60 -31.80 -7.38
N GLU A 6 6.87 -31.87 -7.84
CA GLU A 6 8.02 -32.08 -6.95
C GLU A 6 8.23 -30.88 -6.01
N TRP A 7 8.21 -29.67 -6.56
CA TRP A 7 8.39 -28.45 -5.77
C TRP A 7 7.26 -28.24 -4.76
N LEU A 8 6.00 -28.50 -5.12
CA LEU A 8 4.85 -28.40 -4.21
C LEU A 8 4.91 -29.40 -3.07
N ALA A 9 5.44 -30.61 -3.31
CA ALA A 9 5.66 -31.57 -2.21
C ALA A 9 6.72 -31.09 -1.23
N ARG A 10 7.79 -30.42 -1.70
CA ARG A 10 8.82 -29.81 -0.85
C ARG A 10 8.30 -28.59 -0.11
N ASP A 11 7.49 -27.75 -0.78
CA ASP A 11 6.82 -26.61 -0.21
C ASP A 11 5.92 -27.01 0.97
N ALA A 12 5.02 -27.95 0.75
CA ALA A 12 4.11 -28.45 1.77
C ALA A 12 4.83 -29.04 3.01
N ALA A 13 6.06 -29.51 2.85
CA ALA A 13 6.85 -30.08 3.92
C ALA A 13 7.57 -29.04 4.79
N ALA A 14 7.81 -27.82 4.30
CA ALA A 14 8.73 -26.87 4.94
C ALA A 14 8.23 -25.42 5.01
N VAL A 15 7.24 -25.01 4.22
CA VAL A 15 6.85 -23.61 4.09
C VAL A 15 5.53 -23.33 4.80
N TRP A 16 5.50 -22.25 5.58
CA TRP A 16 4.29 -21.70 6.16
C TRP A 16 3.93 -20.39 5.44
N HIS A 17 2.96 -20.47 4.54
CA HIS A 17 2.54 -19.31 3.73
C HIS A 17 1.73 -18.29 4.55
N PRO A 18 1.93 -16.97 4.29
CA PRO A 18 1.11 -15.92 4.91
C PRO A 18 -0.32 -15.96 4.34
N PHE A 19 -1.30 -15.60 5.17
CA PHE A 19 -2.73 -15.50 4.79
C PHE A 19 -3.30 -16.78 4.13
N THR A 20 -2.78 -17.95 4.44
CA THR A 20 -3.09 -19.20 3.74
C THR A 20 -3.69 -20.24 4.66
N GLN A 21 -4.84 -20.84 4.27
CA GLN A 21 -5.36 -22.03 4.93
C GLN A 21 -4.64 -23.27 4.37
N HIS A 22 -3.67 -23.77 5.13
CA HIS A 22 -2.81 -24.87 4.68
C HIS A 22 -3.54 -26.19 4.44
N ALA A 23 -4.70 -26.41 5.05
CA ALA A 23 -5.49 -27.62 4.81
C ALA A 23 -6.01 -27.72 3.36
N THR A 24 -6.16 -26.58 2.65
CA THR A 24 -6.61 -26.54 1.27
C THR A 24 -5.49 -26.18 0.27
N TRP A 25 -4.31 -25.81 0.75
CA TRP A 25 -3.22 -25.24 -0.06
C TRP A 25 -2.86 -26.06 -1.30
N THR A 26 -2.63 -27.38 -1.13
CA THR A 26 -2.28 -28.25 -2.26
C THR A 26 -3.47 -28.47 -3.22
N GLY A 27 -4.70 -28.46 -2.70
CA GLY A 27 -5.92 -28.57 -3.51
C GLY A 27 -6.21 -27.30 -4.33
N ASP A 28 -5.73 -26.15 -3.88
CA ASP A 28 -5.84 -24.87 -4.59
C ASP A 28 -4.87 -24.76 -5.79
N ALA A 29 -4.06 -25.80 -6.05
CA ALA A 29 -3.09 -25.92 -7.15
C ALA A 29 -2.23 -24.63 -7.31
N PRO A 30 -1.42 -24.27 -6.30
CA PRO A 30 -0.61 -23.05 -6.36
C PRO A 30 0.44 -23.11 -7.47
N THR A 31 0.78 -21.95 -8.03
CA THR A 31 1.80 -21.80 -9.08
C THR A 31 3.19 -21.69 -8.45
N VAL A 32 4.15 -22.46 -8.95
CA VAL A 32 5.55 -22.37 -8.54
C VAL A 32 6.31 -21.49 -9.52
N VAL A 33 6.48 -20.21 -9.20
CA VAL A 33 7.17 -19.24 -10.05
C VAL A 33 8.68 -19.51 -10.02
N ASP A 34 9.30 -19.58 -11.20
CA ASP A 34 10.74 -19.76 -11.39
C ASP A 34 11.45 -18.46 -11.73
N ARG A 35 10.89 -17.70 -12.67
CA ARG A 35 11.45 -16.44 -13.15
C ARG A 35 10.36 -15.47 -13.59
N ALA A 36 10.75 -14.23 -13.84
CA ALA A 36 9.84 -13.20 -14.32
C ALA A 36 10.57 -12.25 -15.28
N GLU A 37 9.84 -11.70 -16.26
CA GLU A 37 10.36 -10.79 -17.28
C GLU A 37 9.26 -9.81 -17.72
N GLY A 38 9.52 -8.51 -17.65
CA GLY A 38 8.51 -7.49 -17.96
C GLY A 38 7.25 -7.70 -17.13
N PRO A 39 6.05 -7.74 -17.73
CA PRO A 39 4.81 -7.97 -16.98
C PRO A 39 4.50 -9.47 -16.75
N TRP A 40 5.44 -10.40 -17.03
CA TRP A 40 5.18 -11.83 -17.03
C TRP A 40 5.86 -12.57 -15.90
N LEU A 41 5.10 -13.42 -15.22
CA LEU A 41 5.59 -14.50 -14.36
C LEU A 41 5.71 -15.78 -15.17
N ILE A 42 6.74 -16.59 -14.90
CA ILE A 42 6.99 -17.85 -15.60
C ILE A 42 7.20 -18.93 -14.53
N ASP A 43 6.39 -20.00 -14.61
CA ASP A 43 6.49 -21.11 -13.66
C ASP A 43 7.61 -22.11 -14.02
N VAL A 44 7.84 -23.06 -13.12
CA VAL A 44 8.86 -24.10 -13.29
C VAL A 44 8.58 -25.08 -14.43
N ASP A 45 7.35 -25.14 -14.94
CA ASP A 45 6.95 -25.94 -16.10
C ASP A 45 6.99 -25.11 -17.40
N GLY A 46 7.32 -23.81 -17.32
CA GLY A 46 7.49 -22.90 -18.44
C GLY A 46 6.22 -22.15 -18.87
N HIS A 47 5.12 -22.28 -18.15
CA HIS A 47 3.90 -21.51 -18.45
C HIS A 47 4.10 -20.05 -18.06
N ARG A 48 3.51 -19.17 -18.86
CA ARG A 48 3.58 -17.71 -18.66
C ARG A 48 2.25 -17.17 -18.18
N TYR A 49 2.32 -16.28 -17.20
CA TYR A 49 1.15 -15.60 -16.65
C TYR A 49 1.40 -14.09 -16.62
N LEU A 50 0.49 -13.31 -17.18
CA LEU A 50 0.50 -11.87 -17.05
C LEU A 50 0.24 -11.49 -15.58
N ASP A 51 1.15 -10.74 -14.97
CA ASP A 51 1.06 -10.33 -13.58
C ASP A 51 0.05 -9.17 -13.40
N GLY A 52 -1.22 -9.51 -13.32
CA GLY A 52 -2.31 -8.54 -13.19
C GLY A 52 -2.43 -7.88 -11.82
N VAL A 53 -1.57 -8.24 -10.85
CA VAL A 53 -1.58 -7.67 -9.48
C VAL A 53 -0.19 -7.17 -9.03
N SER A 54 0.78 -7.07 -9.96
CA SER A 54 2.13 -6.57 -9.65
C SER A 54 2.78 -7.32 -8.47
N SER A 55 2.77 -8.65 -8.52
CA SER A 55 3.09 -9.55 -7.41
C SER A 55 2.13 -9.35 -6.23
N LEU A 56 2.42 -8.40 -5.35
CA LEU A 56 1.49 -7.92 -4.30
C LEU A 56 1.55 -6.38 -4.26
N TRP A 57 1.10 -5.76 -5.36
CA TRP A 57 0.98 -4.30 -5.50
C TRP A 57 2.33 -3.55 -5.47
N THR A 58 3.44 -4.25 -5.77
CA THR A 58 4.78 -3.70 -5.60
C THR A 58 5.46 -3.33 -6.92
N THR A 59 5.26 -4.12 -7.97
CA THR A 59 5.99 -4.00 -9.22
C THR A 59 5.47 -2.83 -10.05
N THR A 60 6.27 -1.76 -10.17
CA THR A 60 5.88 -0.55 -10.92
C THR A 60 6.25 -0.61 -12.39
N LEU A 61 7.46 -1.08 -12.72
CA LEU A 61 8.05 -1.06 -14.05
C LEU A 61 8.07 -2.44 -14.76
N GLY A 62 7.42 -3.44 -14.16
CA GLY A 62 7.60 -4.83 -14.57
C GLY A 62 8.82 -5.48 -13.91
N HIS A 63 8.98 -6.78 -14.14
CA HIS A 63 10.05 -7.58 -13.57
C HIS A 63 11.34 -7.47 -14.39
N GLY A 64 12.49 -7.59 -13.74
CA GLY A 64 13.78 -7.68 -14.40
C GLY A 64 14.24 -6.41 -15.13
N HIS A 65 13.78 -5.21 -14.72
CA HIS A 65 14.14 -3.95 -15.38
C HIS A 65 15.68 -3.76 -15.38
N PRO A 66 16.33 -3.58 -16.54
CA PRO A 66 17.79 -3.60 -16.64
C PRO A 66 18.48 -2.52 -15.80
N ASP A 67 17.89 -1.32 -15.72
CA ASP A 67 18.49 -0.21 -14.97
C ASP A 67 18.47 -0.44 -13.47
N ILE A 68 17.38 -1.04 -12.93
CA ILE A 68 17.30 -1.36 -11.50
C ILE A 68 18.29 -2.49 -11.18
N ASN A 69 18.35 -3.54 -12.01
CA ASN A 69 19.33 -4.63 -11.86
C ASN A 69 20.76 -4.08 -11.87
N ALA A 70 21.09 -3.22 -12.83
CA ALA A 70 22.42 -2.61 -12.93
C ALA A 70 22.77 -1.76 -11.70
N ALA A 71 21.82 -0.98 -11.18
CA ALA A 71 22.03 -0.16 -9.99
C ALA A 71 22.31 -1.00 -8.74
N ILE A 72 21.56 -2.10 -8.53
CA ILE A 72 21.77 -3.03 -7.42
C ILE A 72 23.15 -3.69 -7.53
N ILE A 73 23.53 -4.18 -8.71
CA ILE A 73 24.83 -4.82 -8.96
C ILE A 73 25.97 -3.83 -8.71
N ALA A 74 25.85 -2.60 -9.20
CA ALA A 74 26.86 -1.56 -9.00
C ALA A 74 27.00 -1.19 -7.51
N GLN A 75 25.89 -1.10 -6.78
CA GLN A 75 25.90 -0.81 -5.36
C GLN A 75 26.50 -1.97 -4.55
N LEU A 76 26.18 -3.22 -4.90
CA LEU A 76 26.72 -4.41 -4.26
C LEU A 76 28.28 -4.43 -4.34
N ALA A 77 28.86 -3.94 -5.44
CA ALA A 77 30.31 -3.83 -5.60
C ALA A 77 30.95 -2.74 -4.71
N LYS A 78 30.17 -1.82 -4.15
CA LYS A 78 30.67 -0.71 -3.29
C LYS A 78 30.42 -0.97 -1.81
N LEU A 79 29.17 -1.24 -1.46
CA LEU A 79 28.72 -1.39 -0.09
C LEU A 79 27.39 -2.16 -0.09
N ASP A 80 27.42 -3.37 0.40
CA ASP A 80 26.26 -4.25 0.58
C ASP A 80 25.37 -3.80 1.74
N HIS A 81 25.97 -3.51 2.90
CA HIS A 81 25.29 -3.01 4.09
C HIS A 81 26.23 -2.17 4.97
N SER A 82 25.69 -1.13 5.56
CA SER A 82 26.21 -0.41 6.72
C SER A 82 25.04 0.10 7.54
N THR A 83 25.21 0.13 8.85
CA THR A 83 24.17 0.68 9.73
C THR A 83 23.98 2.19 9.49
N PHE A 84 22.73 2.65 9.64
CA PHE A 84 22.39 4.08 9.68
C PHE A 84 22.44 4.64 11.12
N LEU A 85 22.76 3.78 12.08
CA LEU A 85 22.92 4.15 13.49
C LEU A 85 24.37 4.56 13.77
N GLY A 86 24.59 5.86 13.91
CA GLY A 86 25.92 6.46 14.15
C GLY A 86 26.77 6.60 12.88
N THR A 87 26.31 6.15 11.73
CA THR A 87 26.90 6.35 10.41
C THR A 87 25.86 6.79 9.41
N THR A 88 26.28 7.20 8.22
CA THR A 88 25.42 7.49 7.07
C THR A 88 26.12 7.04 5.80
N HIS A 89 25.41 7.02 4.67
CA HIS A 89 25.95 6.63 3.37
C HIS A 89 25.23 7.36 2.22
N THR A 90 25.92 7.53 1.10
CA THR A 90 25.44 8.33 -0.04
C THR A 90 24.10 7.87 -0.59
N PRO A 91 23.81 6.57 -0.87
CA PRO A 91 22.50 6.19 -1.39
C PRO A 91 21.32 6.54 -0.47
N GLY A 92 21.51 6.47 0.85
CA GLY A 92 20.45 6.85 1.80
C GLY A 92 20.18 8.35 1.81
N ILE A 93 21.25 9.18 1.71
CA ILE A 93 21.13 10.64 1.60
C ILE A 93 20.42 11.02 0.31
N GLU A 94 20.92 10.53 -0.85
CA GLU A 94 20.37 10.81 -2.17
C GLU A 94 18.88 10.40 -2.28
N LEU A 95 18.52 9.24 -1.72
CA LEU A 95 17.14 8.81 -1.70
C LEU A 95 16.27 9.70 -0.80
N SER A 96 16.78 10.16 0.34
CA SER A 96 16.03 11.09 1.20
C SER A 96 15.77 12.41 0.48
N GLU A 97 16.76 12.96 -0.21
CA GLU A 97 16.61 14.17 -1.02
C GLU A 97 15.58 13.98 -2.15
N ALA A 98 15.63 12.85 -2.84
CA ALA A 98 14.67 12.51 -3.90
C ALA A 98 13.24 12.38 -3.36
N LEU A 99 13.03 11.70 -2.23
CA LEU A 99 11.71 11.54 -1.62
C LEU A 99 11.14 12.88 -1.12
N VAL A 100 11.96 13.73 -0.50
CA VAL A 100 11.56 15.08 -0.07
C VAL A 100 11.19 15.95 -1.27
N ALA A 101 11.97 15.89 -2.36
CA ALA A 101 11.66 16.62 -3.58
C ALA A 101 10.35 16.18 -4.24
N LEU A 102 10.01 14.90 -4.13
CA LEU A 102 8.77 14.30 -4.66
C LEU A 102 7.58 14.38 -3.69
N ALA A 103 7.78 14.84 -2.45
CA ALA A 103 6.71 14.92 -1.45
C ALA A 103 5.51 15.73 -1.96
N PRO A 104 4.27 15.35 -1.60
CA PRO A 104 3.06 16.04 -2.07
C PRO A 104 3.09 17.51 -1.69
N LYS A 105 2.48 18.35 -2.52
CA LYS A 105 2.31 19.79 -2.28
C LYS A 105 0.84 20.14 -2.18
N GLY A 106 0.48 21.07 -1.30
CA GLY A 106 -0.91 21.46 -1.09
C GLY A 106 -1.14 22.10 0.27
N ASP A 107 -2.34 21.93 0.79
CA ASP A 107 -2.74 22.42 2.11
C ASP A 107 -2.16 21.49 3.19
N GLY A 108 -1.31 22.05 4.03
CA GLY A 108 -0.59 21.34 5.09
C GLY A 108 0.90 21.70 5.14
N PRO A 109 1.67 21.03 6.01
CA PRO A 109 3.10 21.32 6.21
C PRO A 109 3.97 20.74 5.10
N GLU A 110 5.18 21.29 4.91
CA GLU A 110 6.19 20.65 4.07
C GLU A 110 6.79 19.43 4.77
N LEU A 111 6.90 18.31 4.02
CA LEU A 111 7.60 17.10 4.47
C LEU A 111 9.07 17.24 4.12
N THR A 112 9.94 17.30 5.15
CA THR A 112 11.36 17.66 5.00
C THR A 112 12.32 16.62 5.52
N LYS A 113 11.85 15.60 6.23
CA LYS A 113 12.67 14.55 6.83
C LYS A 113 12.18 13.17 6.41
N VAL A 114 13.10 12.24 6.33
CA VAL A 114 12.82 10.84 5.98
C VAL A 114 13.34 9.92 7.06
N PHE A 115 12.47 9.07 7.59
CA PHE A 115 12.82 7.98 8.49
C PHE A 115 12.59 6.65 7.77
N TYR A 116 13.61 5.81 7.65
CA TYR A 116 13.52 4.53 6.92
C TYR A 116 13.11 3.36 7.79
N ALA A 117 12.34 2.45 7.20
CA ALA A 117 11.97 1.16 7.76
C ALA A 117 12.08 0.04 6.69
N GLY A 118 11.86 -1.21 7.10
CA GLY A 118 12.08 -2.37 6.22
C GLY A 118 10.88 -2.72 5.34
N ASP A 119 9.65 -2.44 5.81
CA ASP A 119 8.39 -2.74 5.14
C ASP A 119 7.31 -1.74 5.56
N GLY A 120 6.15 -1.78 4.88
CA GLY A 120 5.06 -0.82 5.12
C GLY A 120 4.53 -0.84 6.55
N SER A 121 4.36 -2.02 7.14
CA SER A 121 3.90 -2.18 8.52
C SER A 121 4.87 -1.53 9.52
N SER A 122 6.17 -1.73 9.29
CA SER A 122 7.23 -1.13 10.11
C SER A 122 7.28 0.40 9.96
N ALA A 123 6.97 0.94 8.76
CA ALA A 123 6.83 2.39 8.58
C ALA A 123 5.63 2.94 9.35
N VAL A 124 4.49 2.23 9.31
CA VAL A 124 3.31 2.60 10.11
C VAL A 124 3.62 2.57 11.60
N GLU A 125 4.29 1.53 12.12
CA GLU A 125 4.74 1.47 13.53
C GLU A 125 5.61 2.69 13.91
N ALA A 126 6.53 3.07 13.02
CA ALA A 126 7.36 4.25 13.24
C ALA A 126 6.50 5.53 13.27
N ALA A 127 5.56 5.71 12.34
CA ALA A 127 4.68 6.86 12.28
C ALA A 127 3.79 6.99 13.52
N LEU A 128 3.21 5.87 13.99
CA LEU A 128 2.40 5.85 15.23
C LEU A 128 3.24 6.26 16.46
N LYS A 129 4.45 5.71 16.58
CA LYS A 129 5.36 6.05 17.70
C LYS A 129 5.84 7.50 17.62
N ILE A 130 6.12 8.03 16.41
CA ILE A 130 6.46 9.43 16.19
C ILE A 130 5.30 10.31 16.65
N ALA A 131 4.08 10.03 16.20
CA ALA A 131 2.89 10.82 16.56
C ALA A 131 2.63 10.84 18.07
N TYR A 132 2.69 9.68 18.72
CA TYR A 132 2.52 9.60 20.17
C TYR A 132 3.61 10.35 20.94
N GLN A 133 4.90 10.14 20.58
CA GLN A 133 6.01 10.79 21.25
C GLN A 133 6.00 12.31 20.98
N TYR A 134 5.63 12.76 19.77
CA TYR A 134 5.43 14.17 19.45
C TYR A 134 4.41 14.80 20.39
N SER A 135 3.23 14.20 20.57
CA SER A 135 2.21 14.73 21.46
C SER A 135 2.71 14.88 22.90
N THR A 136 3.45 13.89 23.39
CA THR A 136 4.03 13.90 24.72
C THR A 136 5.09 15.01 24.89
N GLN A 137 5.96 15.18 23.89
CA GLN A 137 7.04 16.16 23.90
C GLN A 137 6.56 17.61 23.72
N THR A 138 5.37 17.79 23.13
CA THR A 138 4.69 19.10 23.01
C THR A 138 3.80 19.43 24.21
N GLY A 139 3.80 18.57 25.25
CA GLY A 139 3.09 18.82 26.51
C GLY A 139 1.68 18.27 26.58
N HIS A 140 1.30 17.40 25.63
CA HIS A 140 -0.02 16.77 25.57
C HIS A 140 0.10 15.26 25.68
N SER A 141 -0.54 14.65 26.67
CA SER A 141 -0.63 13.18 26.77
C SER A 141 -1.86 12.70 26.02
N ARG A 142 -1.70 12.34 24.75
CA ARG A 142 -2.78 11.93 23.84
C ARG A 142 -2.54 10.48 23.39
N PRO A 143 -3.11 9.47 24.04
CA PRO A 143 -2.77 8.07 23.76
C PRO A 143 -3.56 7.44 22.62
N LYS A 144 -4.58 8.12 22.06
CA LYS A 144 -5.50 7.54 21.10
C LYS A 144 -5.18 7.91 19.65
N PHE A 145 -5.51 7.00 18.77
CA PHE A 145 -5.51 7.20 17.32
C PHE A 145 -6.94 7.11 16.81
N VAL A 146 -7.28 7.94 15.82
CA VAL A 146 -8.50 7.77 15.03
C VAL A 146 -8.13 7.02 13.75
N ARG A 147 -8.91 5.98 13.43
CA ARG A 147 -8.75 5.12 12.26
C ARG A 147 -10.07 4.99 11.49
N LEU A 148 -10.00 4.59 10.23
CA LEU A 148 -11.18 4.21 9.46
C LEU A 148 -11.55 2.74 9.70
N ASP A 149 -12.84 2.44 9.67
CA ASP A 149 -13.29 1.07 9.52
C ASP A 149 -12.85 0.53 8.15
N HIS A 150 -12.64 -0.78 8.06
CA HIS A 150 -12.06 -1.47 6.91
C HIS A 150 -10.61 -1.09 6.56
N ALA A 151 -9.94 -0.23 7.31
CA ALA A 151 -8.56 0.14 7.05
C ALA A 151 -7.60 -1.05 7.24
N TYR A 152 -6.53 -1.05 6.43
CA TYR A 152 -5.43 -1.99 6.56
C TYR A 152 -4.08 -1.26 6.47
N HIS A 153 -3.29 -1.37 7.52
CA HIS A 153 -1.99 -0.68 7.63
C HIS A 153 -0.81 -1.65 7.84
N GLY A 154 -1.07 -2.96 7.74
CA GLY A 154 -0.07 -4.02 7.94
C GLY A 154 -0.41 -4.92 9.13
N ASP A 155 0.49 -5.88 9.41
CA ASP A 155 0.23 -7.01 10.31
C ASP A 155 1.03 -6.97 11.62
N THR A 156 1.81 -5.94 11.89
CA THR A 156 2.39 -5.71 13.22
C THR A 156 1.31 -5.23 14.20
N LEU A 157 1.49 -5.45 15.51
CA LEU A 157 0.42 -5.19 16.49
C LEU A 157 -0.07 -3.73 16.49
N GLY A 158 0.82 -2.74 16.32
CA GLY A 158 0.41 -1.34 16.22
C GLY A 158 -0.34 -1.04 14.92
N ALA A 159 0.14 -1.57 13.78
CA ALA A 159 -0.54 -1.44 12.49
C ALA A 159 -1.93 -2.09 12.51
N VAL A 160 -2.05 -3.30 13.10
CA VAL A 160 -3.33 -3.98 13.32
C VAL A 160 -4.26 -3.17 14.23
N ALA A 161 -3.72 -2.51 15.26
CA ALA A 161 -4.53 -1.70 16.19
C ALA A 161 -5.20 -0.50 15.52
N VAL A 162 -4.56 0.09 14.51
CA VAL A 162 -5.13 1.17 13.70
C VAL A 162 -5.81 0.68 12.41
N GLY A 163 -5.81 -0.63 12.19
CA GLY A 163 -6.59 -1.29 11.15
C GLY A 163 -8.05 -1.48 11.58
N GLY A 164 -8.97 -1.55 10.63
CA GLY A 164 -10.41 -1.73 10.84
C GLY A 164 -10.97 -3.01 10.20
N HIS A 165 -10.13 -3.98 9.84
CA HIS A 165 -10.53 -5.16 9.09
C HIS A 165 -10.74 -6.36 10.03
N ASP A 166 -11.98 -6.60 10.47
CA ASP A 166 -12.30 -7.64 11.46
C ASP A 166 -11.82 -9.03 11.06
N LEU A 167 -11.91 -9.41 9.79
CA LEU A 167 -11.50 -10.74 9.31
C LEU A 167 -10.03 -11.05 9.66
N PHE A 168 -9.14 -10.06 9.54
CA PHE A 168 -7.70 -10.24 9.80
C PHE A 168 -7.32 -9.98 11.26
N HIS A 169 -8.07 -9.15 11.97
CA HIS A 169 -7.65 -8.54 13.22
C HIS A 169 -8.35 -9.11 14.46
N GLN A 170 -9.51 -9.77 14.29
CA GLN A 170 -10.35 -10.21 15.41
C GLN A 170 -9.60 -11.10 16.42
N ALA A 171 -8.75 -12.00 15.94
CA ALA A 171 -7.98 -12.91 16.81
C ALA A 171 -6.99 -12.19 17.73
N TYR A 172 -6.57 -10.99 17.38
CA TYR A 172 -5.55 -10.20 18.08
C TYR A 172 -6.12 -9.09 18.96
N LYS A 173 -7.45 -8.87 18.97
CA LYS A 173 -8.12 -7.80 19.75
C LYS A 173 -7.58 -7.63 21.18
N PRO A 174 -7.30 -8.71 21.94
CA PRO A 174 -6.79 -8.56 23.33
C PRO A 174 -5.39 -7.94 23.44
N LEU A 175 -4.63 -7.86 22.34
CA LEU A 175 -3.26 -7.35 22.29
C LEU A 175 -3.15 -5.94 21.69
N LEU A 176 -4.27 -5.38 21.21
CA LEU A 176 -4.26 -4.14 20.44
C LEU A 176 -4.34 -2.89 21.32
N LEU A 177 -3.81 -1.77 20.80
CA LEU A 177 -3.99 -0.45 21.38
C LEU A 177 -5.47 -0.03 21.31
N ASP A 178 -5.89 0.81 22.28
CA ASP A 178 -7.21 1.44 22.24
C ASP A 178 -7.24 2.53 21.16
N THR A 179 -8.11 2.38 20.17
CA THR A 179 -8.27 3.28 19.03
C THR A 179 -9.73 3.64 18.82
N ILE A 180 -10.00 4.79 18.18
CA ILE A 180 -11.36 5.23 17.86
C ILE A 180 -11.62 4.98 16.39
N GLY A 181 -12.60 4.10 16.08
CA GLY A 181 -13.06 3.84 14.73
C GLY A 181 -13.99 4.93 14.24
N VAL A 182 -13.92 5.24 12.95
CA VAL A 182 -14.83 6.08 12.19
C VAL A 182 -15.23 5.32 10.94
N ASN A 183 -16.48 5.40 10.55
CA ASN A 183 -16.98 4.78 9.33
C ASN A 183 -16.09 5.11 8.13
N SER A 184 -15.84 4.11 7.27
CA SER A 184 -15.14 4.34 6.02
C SER A 184 -15.96 5.26 5.10
N PRO A 185 -15.39 6.33 4.54
CA PRO A 185 -16.06 7.16 3.55
C PRO A 185 -16.32 6.41 2.23
N GLY A 186 -15.67 5.26 2.01
CA GLY A 186 -15.87 4.37 0.88
C GLY A 186 -16.88 3.25 1.12
N ASP A 187 -17.40 3.07 2.34
CA ASP A 187 -18.31 1.98 2.66
C ASP A 187 -19.67 2.14 1.97
N ARG A 188 -19.95 1.28 0.99
CA ARG A 188 -21.19 1.26 0.21
C ARG A 188 -22.42 0.97 1.08
N GLY A 189 -22.27 0.27 2.20
CA GLY A 189 -23.32 -0.02 3.14
C GLY A 189 -23.95 1.24 3.79
N LEU A 190 -23.24 2.37 3.79
CA LEU A 190 -23.72 3.66 4.29
C LEU A 190 -24.62 4.42 3.28
N GLY A 191 -24.70 3.95 2.03
CA GLY A 191 -25.49 4.59 0.97
C GLY A 191 -24.75 5.70 0.21
N GLU A 192 -25.50 6.47 -0.60
CA GLU A 192 -24.91 7.50 -1.48
C GLU A 192 -24.23 8.65 -0.71
N ASP A 193 -24.72 8.98 0.47
CA ASP A 193 -24.19 10.04 1.35
C ASP A 193 -23.07 9.56 2.28
N ARG A 194 -22.49 8.37 2.03
CA ARG A 194 -21.45 7.72 2.86
C ARG A 194 -20.29 8.64 3.25
N ASN A 195 -19.79 9.41 2.28
CA ASN A 195 -18.67 10.34 2.53
C ASN A 195 -19.07 11.45 3.51
N ALA A 196 -20.27 12.03 3.37
CA ALA A 196 -20.79 13.05 4.29
C ALA A 196 -21.05 12.49 5.69
N LYS A 197 -21.54 11.26 5.79
CA LYS A 197 -21.73 10.54 7.07
C LYS A 197 -20.41 10.31 7.79
N ALA A 198 -19.39 9.83 7.07
CA ALA A 198 -18.06 9.61 7.64
C ALA A 198 -17.43 10.94 8.12
N ILE A 199 -17.56 12.03 7.36
CA ILE A 199 -17.11 13.37 7.78
C ILE A 199 -17.85 13.83 9.05
N ALA A 200 -19.16 13.66 9.11
CA ALA A 200 -19.96 14.05 10.27
C ALA A 200 -19.56 13.26 11.52
N GLU A 201 -19.30 11.96 11.37
CA GLU A 201 -18.82 11.11 12.46
C GLU A 201 -17.41 11.51 12.91
N LEU A 202 -16.47 11.73 11.97
CA LEU A 202 -15.14 12.21 12.31
C LEU A 202 -15.18 13.53 13.08
N ARG A 203 -16.04 14.48 12.66
CA ARG A 203 -16.27 15.74 13.41
C ARG A 203 -16.79 15.48 14.81
N SER A 204 -17.75 14.57 14.98
CA SER A 204 -18.28 14.19 16.28
C SER A 204 -17.21 13.57 17.18
N VAL A 205 -16.43 12.64 16.65
CA VAL A 205 -15.32 12.00 17.37
C VAL A 205 -14.28 13.04 17.81
N MET A 206 -13.85 13.92 16.92
CA MET A 206 -12.86 14.93 17.26
C MET A 206 -13.42 15.97 18.24
N HIS A 207 -14.71 16.33 18.16
CA HIS A 207 -15.34 17.20 19.15
C HIS A 207 -15.34 16.61 20.57
N HIS A 208 -15.60 15.30 20.71
CA HIS A 208 -15.72 14.66 22.03
C HIS A 208 -14.38 14.12 22.56
N HIS A 209 -13.46 13.72 21.69
CA HIS A 209 -12.23 13.01 22.04
C HIS A 209 -10.94 13.67 21.54
N GLY A 210 -11.01 14.81 20.85
CA GLY A 210 -9.84 15.45 20.22
C GLY A 210 -8.68 15.73 21.19
N GLU A 211 -8.99 16.00 22.47
CA GLU A 211 -7.97 16.17 23.52
C GLU A 211 -7.20 14.87 23.86
N GLU A 212 -7.72 13.71 23.47
CA GLU A 212 -7.10 12.40 23.69
C GLU A 212 -6.41 11.85 22.42
N VAL A 213 -6.65 12.46 21.25
CA VAL A 213 -6.22 11.98 19.95
C VAL A 213 -4.85 12.57 19.60
N CYS A 214 -3.83 11.71 19.42
CA CYS A 214 -2.52 12.14 18.93
C CYS A 214 -2.45 12.20 17.40
N ALA A 215 -3.18 11.32 16.69
CA ALA A 215 -3.21 11.35 15.23
C ALA A 215 -4.48 10.71 14.64
N ILE A 216 -4.81 11.16 13.44
CA ILE A 216 -5.76 10.53 12.51
C ILE A 216 -4.92 9.81 11.45
N ILE A 217 -5.17 8.51 11.21
CA ILE A 217 -4.48 7.74 10.16
C ILE A 217 -5.49 7.25 9.12
N VAL A 218 -5.14 7.42 7.83
CA VAL A 218 -5.99 7.02 6.70
C VAL A 218 -5.16 6.52 5.52
N GLU A 219 -5.70 5.58 4.75
CA GLU A 219 -5.28 5.27 3.37
C GLU A 219 -5.91 6.35 2.48
N PRO A 220 -5.14 7.25 1.81
CA PRO A 220 -5.75 8.37 1.09
C PRO A 220 -6.45 7.92 -0.19
N MET A 221 -7.68 8.42 -0.40
CA MET A 221 -8.54 8.27 -1.58
C MET A 221 -9.09 6.86 -1.84
N ILE A 222 -8.42 5.79 -1.42
CA ILE A 222 -8.85 4.41 -1.65
C ILE A 222 -8.29 3.46 -0.59
N GLN A 223 -9.16 2.67 0.02
CA GLN A 223 -8.76 1.60 0.95
C GLN A 223 -8.55 0.30 0.16
N GLY A 224 -7.27 -0.06 -0.02
CA GLY A 224 -6.88 -1.15 -0.91
C GLY A 224 -7.38 -2.51 -0.44
N ALA A 225 -7.02 -2.94 0.76
CA ALA A 225 -7.33 -4.27 1.29
C ALA A 225 -8.82 -4.47 1.62
N ALA A 226 -9.59 -3.39 1.70
CA ALA A 226 -11.04 -3.42 1.86
C ALA A 226 -11.80 -3.78 0.57
N GLY A 227 -11.10 -4.15 -0.49
CA GLY A 227 -11.68 -4.41 -1.81
C GLY A 227 -11.73 -3.16 -2.70
N MET A 228 -10.72 -2.32 -2.59
CA MET A 228 -10.59 -1.09 -3.38
C MET A 228 -11.75 -0.10 -3.16
N LEU A 229 -12.05 0.20 -1.91
CA LEU A 229 -13.09 1.17 -1.54
C LEU A 229 -12.60 2.60 -1.79
N ASP A 230 -12.98 3.18 -2.89
CA ASP A 230 -12.70 4.58 -3.24
C ASP A 230 -13.68 5.55 -2.59
N TYR A 231 -13.22 6.79 -2.35
CA TYR A 231 -14.00 7.83 -1.72
C TYR A 231 -13.63 9.25 -2.16
N ASP A 232 -14.47 10.21 -1.86
CA ASP A 232 -14.30 11.60 -2.29
C ASP A 232 -13.22 12.34 -1.48
N ALA A 233 -12.43 13.15 -2.16
CA ALA A 233 -11.32 13.94 -1.61
C ALA A 233 -11.72 14.91 -0.48
N SER A 234 -13.00 15.27 -0.36
CA SER A 234 -13.49 16.14 0.72
C SER A 234 -13.31 15.53 2.12
N PHE A 235 -13.27 14.18 2.21
CA PHE A 235 -12.96 13.52 3.47
C PHE A 235 -11.53 13.86 3.95
N LEU A 236 -10.53 13.81 3.05
CA LEU A 236 -9.14 14.13 3.40
C LEU A 236 -8.99 15.61 3.80
N ARG A 237 -9.69 16.51 3.11
CA ARG A 237 -9.71 17.93 3.49
C ARG A 237 -10.33 18.14 4.88
N ALA A 238 -11.45 17.47 5.15
CA ALA A 238 -12.06 17.53 6.49
C ALA A 238 -11.15 16.92 7.58
N ALA A 239 -10.44 15.83 7.27
CA ALA A 239 -9.48 15.22 8.18
C ALA A 239 -8.32 16.18 8.50
N ARG A 240 -7.80 16.94 7.52
CA ARG A 240 -6.77 17.96 7.73
C ARG A 240 -7.28 19.09 8.62
N GLU A 241 -8.44 19.68 8.27
CA GLU A 241 -9.08 20.73 9.07
C GLU A 241 -9.28 20.33 10.54
N LEU A 242 -9.76 19.10 10.76
CA LEU A 242 -10.03 18.60 12.11
C LEU A 242 -8.75 18.26 12.88
N ALA A 243 -7.74 17.71 12.22
CA ALA A 243 -6.44 17.48 12.84
C ALA A 243 -5.82 18.80 13.30
N ASP A 244 -5.82 19.84 12.46
CA ASP A 244 -5.31 21.17 12.80
C ASP A 244 -6.08 21.82 13.94
N ALA A 245 -7.42 21.79 13.88
CA ALA A 245 -8.29 22.40 14.89
C ALA A 245 -8.07 21.82 16.30
N HIS A 246 -7.69 20.54 16.38
CA HIS A 246 -7.48 19.83 17.65
C HIS A 246 -6.01 19.63 18.01
N GLY A 247 -5.06 20.04 17.14
CA GLY A 247 -3.62 19.82 17.34
C GLY A 247 -3.21 18.34 17.32
N ALA A 248 -3.95 17.50 16.62
CA ALA A 248 -3.60 16.13 16.31
C ALA A 248 -2.78 16.09 15.02
N LEU A 249 -1.94 15.06 14.83
CA LEU A 249 -1.24 14.85 13.55
C LEU A 249 -2.16 14.13 12.55
N LEU A 250 -1.94 14.39 11.26
CA LEU A 250 -2.54 13.64 10.16
C LEU A 250 -1.48 12.70 9.55
N ILE A 251 -1.80 11.41 9.48
CA ILE A 251 -0.94 10.38 8.89
C ILE A 251 -1.62 9.86 7.63
N PHE A 252 -0.96 9.95 6.48
CA PHE A 252 -1.39 9.27 5.26
C PHE A 252 -0.56 8.02 5.02
N ASP A 253 -1.25 6.89 4.90
CA ASP A 253 -0.64 5.63 4.51
C ASP A 253 -0.69 5.46 2.98
N GLU A 254 0.39 5.86 2.33
CA GLU A 254 0.61 5.76 0.88
C GLU A 254 1.39 4.49 0.49
N VAL A 255 1.47 3.50 1.37
CA VAL A 255 2.20 2.26 1.10
C VAL A 255 1.65 1.54 -0.14
N ALA A 256 0.32 1.54 -0.34
CA ALA A 256 -0.31 0.94 -1.51
C ALA A 256 -0.63 1.96 -2.62
N THR A 257 -0.94 3.18 -2.27
CA THR A 257 -1.50 4.22 -3.15
C THR A 257 -0.43 5.07 -3.84
N GLY A 258 0.76 5.15 -3.26
CA GLY A 258 1.87 5.95 -3.77
C GLY A 258 2.51 5.40 -5.05
N PHE A 259 3.49 6.15 -5.54
CA PHE A 259 4.32 5.82 -6.71
C PHE A 259 3.52 5.55 -7.99
N GLY A 260 2.49 6.35 -8.24
CA GLY A 260 1.77 6.33 -9.52
C GLY A 260 0.51 5.49 -9.57
N ARG A 261 0.20 4.69 -8.55
CA ARG A 261 -0.95 3.75 -8.56
C ARG A 261 -2.29 4.40 -8.85
N THR A 262 -2.51 5.62 -8.37
CA THR A 262 -3.75 6.38 -8.57
C THR A 262 -3.71 7.33 -9.78
N GLY A 263 -2.66 7.26 -10.62
CA GLY A 263 -2.42 8.19 -11.72
C GLY A 263 -1.70 9.47 -11.32
N LYS A 264 -1.34 9.62 -10.04
CA LYS A 264 -0.49 10.68 -9.49
C LYS A 264 0.64 10.06 -8.68
N MET A 265 1.73 10.81 -8.39
CA MET A 265 2.82 10.31 -7.56
C MET A 265 2.29 9.85 -6.20
N TRP A 266 1.43 10.65 -5.57
CA TRP A 266 0.78 10.37 -4.31
C TRP A 266 -0.73 10.53 -4.41
N ALA A 267 -1.51 9.67 -3.75
CA ALA A 267 -2.96 9.81 -3.72
C ALA A 267 -3.40 11.09 -3.00
N ALA A 268 -2.63 11.58 -2.04
CA ALA A 268 -2.80 12.88 -1.38
C ALA A 268 -3.00 14.05 -2.36
N GLU A 269 -2.35 13.99 -3.52
CA GLU A 269 -2.43 15.06 -4.54
C GLU A 269 -3.83 15.21 -5.16
N HIS A 270 -4.70 14.19 -5.09
CA HIS A 270 -6.09 14.29 -5.54
C HIS A 270 -6.90 15.23 -4.65
N ALA A 271 -6.57 15.28 -3.37
CA ALA A 271 -7.23 16.16 -2.41
C ALA A 271 -6.56 17.53 -2.28
N GLY A 272 -5.31 17.66 -2.75
CA GLY A 272 -4.47 18.83 -2.52
C GLY A 272 -4.11 19.03 -1.04
N VAL A 273 -4.03 17.94 -0.27
CA VAL A 273 -3.75 17.93 1.17
C VAL A 273 -2.38 17.30 1.43
N VAL A 274 -1.62 17.89 2.35
CA VAL A 274 -0.35 17.34 2.83
C VAL A 274 -0.51 16.88 4.29
N PRO A 275 -0.16 15.63 4.63
CA PRO A 275 -0.20 15.14 6.01
C PRO A 275 1.02 15.64 6.81
N ASP A 276 1.01 15.43 8.13
CA ASP A 276 2.19 15.64 8.96
C ASP A 276 3.21 14.51 8.85
N LEU A 277 2.70 13.29 8.61
CA LEU A 277 3.47 12.07 8.38
C LEU A 277 2.89 11.33 7.17
N LEU A 278 3.75 10.90 6.24
CA LEU A 278 3.37 10.09 5.09
C LEU A 278 4.19 8.80 5.12
N THR A 279 3.54 7.64 5.21
CA THR A 279 4.21 6.34 5.09
C THR A 279 4.19 5.87 3.64
N CYS A 280 5.30 5.32 3.15
CA CYS A 280 5.39 4.75 1.82
C CYS A 280 6.22 3.46 1.82
N GLY A 281 5.99 2.61 0.83
CA GLY A 281 6.63 1.31 0.69
C GLY A 281 6.34 0.72 -0.68
N LYS A 282 6.25 -0.60 -0.78
CA LYS A 282 5.88 -1.34 -2.01
C LYS A 282 6.55 -0.79 -3.29
N GLY A 283 5.88 0.14 -3.98
CA GLY A 283 6.36 0.75 -5.21
C GLY A 283 7.66 1.55 -5.09
N ILE A 284 8.13 1.87 -3.89
CA ILE A 284 9.36 2.64 -3.67
C ILE A 284 10.58 2.03 -4.38
N THR A 285 10.72 0.70 -4.34
CA THR A 285 11.83 -0.04 -5.00
C THR A 285 11.41 -0.66 -6.33
N GLY A 286 10.20 -0.38 -6.82
CA GLY A 286 9.66 -1.08 -7.98
C GLY A 286 9.37 -2.58 -7.73
N GLY A 287 9.28 -3.00 -6.47
CA GLY A 287 9.03 -4.39 -6.08
C GLY A 287 10.29 -5.26 -5.95
N TYR A 288 11.49 -4.69 -6.03
CA TYR A 288 12.74 -5.45 -6.04
C TYR A 288 13.24 -5.87 -4.66
N LEU A 289 13.22 -4.92 -3.71
CA LEU A 289 13.79 -5.13 -2.38
C LEU A 289 12.88 -4.49 -1.31
N PRO A 290 12.85 -5.05 -0.08
CA PRO A 290 12.04 -4.52 0.99
C PRO A 290 12.61 -3.18 1.50
N LEU A 291 11.83 -2.12 1.33
CA LEU A 291 12.12 -0.78 1.84
C LEU A 291 10.80 -0.04 2.05
N SER A 292 10.78 0.78 3.09
CA SER A 292 9.72 1.74 3.35
C SER A 292 10.29 2.98 4.03
N ALA A 293 9.50 4.03 4.07
CA ALA A 293 9.88 5.27 4.71
C ALA A 293 8.68 5.98 5.32
N VAL A 294 8.96 6.82 6.30
CA VAL A 294 8.08 7.86 6.82
C VAL A 294 8.65 9.21 6.43
N LEU A 295 7.94 9.98 5.62
CA LEU A 295 8.24 11.38 5.38
C LEU A 295 7.57 12.19 6.49
N ALA A 296 8.30 13.07 7.13
CA ALA A 296 7.83 13.85 8.27
C ALA A 296 7.97 15.36 8.04
N ALA A 297 7.00 16.10 8.55
CA ALA A 297 7.02 17.55 8.56
C ALA A 297 8.12 18.10 9.49
N GLU A 298 8.65 19.28 9.17
CA GLU A 298 9.72 19.92 9.95
C GLU A 298 9.35 20.13 11.42
N HIS A 299 8.13 20.63 11.69
CA HIS A 299 7.66 20.87 13.06
C HIS A 299 7.57 19.58 13.90
N VAL A 300 7.29 18.43 13.26
CA VAL A 300 7.31 17.14 13.93
C VAL A 300 8.73 16.77 14.30
N TYR A 301 9.67 16.86 13.35
CA TYR A 301 11.09 16.57 13.60
C TYR A 301 11.70 17.48 14.69
N GLU A 302 11.40 18.78 14.66
CA GLU A 302 11.90 19.76 15.65
C GLU A 302 11.51 19.41 17.10
N ALA A 303 10.38 18.73 17.31
CA ALA A 303 9.97 18.29 18.64
C ALA A 303 10.93 17.26 19.25
N PHE A 304 11.70 16.55 18.43
CA PHE A 304 12.70 15.56 18.86
C PHE A 304 14.10 16.15 19.07
N LEU A 305 14.29 17.44 18.82
CA LEU A 305 15.56 18.11 19.07
C LEU A 305 15.66 18.53 20.53
N THR A 306 16.75 18.10 21.19
CA THR A 306 17.06 18.53 22.57
C THR A 306 17.48 20.01 22.56
N ARG A 307 16.84 20.82 23.39
CA ARG A 307 17.16 22.24 23.56
C ARG A 307 18.07 22.46 24.75
N PRO A 308 18.92 23.53 24.76
CA PRO A 308 19.72 23.86 25.92
C PRO A 308 18.86 24.01 27.18
N GLY A 309 19.19 23.27 28.24
CA GLY A 309 18.44 23.24 29.49
C GLY A 309 17.32 22.16 29.59
N ASP A 310 17.04 21.41 28.51
CA ASP A 310 16.12 20.27 28.58
C ASP A 310 16.67 19.21 29.55
N ARG A 311 15.82 18.74 30.43
CA ARG A 311 16.10 17.65 31.38
C ARG A 311 15.56 16.31 30.88
N THR A 312 14.75 16.31 29.84
CA THR A 312 14.15 15.13 29.21
C THR A 312 14.87 14.80 27.93
N LEU A 313 15.12 13.50 27.74
CA LEU A 313 15.69 12.99 26.51
C LEU A 313 14.60 12.96 25.42
N ARG A 314 14.86 13.65 24.30
CA ARG A 314 13.92 13.78 23.19
C ARG A 314 14.17 12.79 22.05
N THR A 315 15.20 11.97 22.17
CA THR A 315 15.59 11.02 21.13
C THR A 315 14.46 10.05 20.78
N PHE A 316 14.23 9.83 19.49
CA PHE A 316 13.34 8.78 19.00
C PHE A 316 14.07 7.43 19.03
N PHE A 317 13.79 6.61 20.03
CA PHE A 317 14.39 5.29 20.20
C PHE A 317 13.63 4.25 19.40
N HIS A 318 13.81 4.28 18.09
CA HIS A 318 13.27 3.31 17.14
C HIS A 318 14.21 3.17 15.95
N GLY A 319 14.28 1.98 15.35
CA GLY A 319 15.08 1.70 14.17
C GLY A 319 15.11 0.22 13.86
N HIS A 320 15.71 -0.10 12.73
CA HIS A 320 15.89 -1.46 12.24
C HIS A 320 17.36 -1.70 11.92
N THR A 321 17.83 -2.95 12.06
CA THR A 321 19.22 -3.31 11.72
C THR A 321 19.57 -2.90 10.28
N TYR A 322 18.64 -3.11 9.34
CA TYR A 322 18.82 -2.79 7.92
C TYR A 322 18.21 -1.45 7.49
N THR A 323 18.05 -0.51 8.43
CA THR A 323 17.56 0.85 8.12
C THR A 323 18.34 1.46 6.96
N ALA A 324 17.62 1.95 5.94
CA ALA A 324 18.20 2.52 4.73
C ALA A 324 19.25 1.59 4.05
N ASN A 325 19.00 0.29 3.96
CA ASN A 325 19.96 -0.62 3.32
C ASN A 325 20.43 -0.06 1.96
N PRO A 326 21.75 0.03 1.71
CA PRO A 326 22.29 0.67 0.51
C PRO A 326 21.80 0.06 -0.81
N LEU A 327 21.57 -1.27 -0.87
CA LEU A 327 21.04 -1.94 -2.06
C LEU A 327 19.58 -1.55 -2.31
N CYS A 328 18.79 -1.46 -1.23
CA CYS A 328 17.40 -1.02 -1.32
C CYS A 328 17.30 0.44 -1.75
N CYS A 329 18.18 1.32 -1.23
CA CYS A 329 18.26 2.72 -1.64
C CYS A 329 18.67 2.87 -3.10
N ALA A 330 19.64 2.10 -3.58
CA ALA A 330 20.07 2.10 -4.97
C ALA A 330 18.95 1.63 -5.92
N ALA A 331 18.22 0.58 -5.53
CA ALA A 331 17.04 0.12 -6.28
C ALA A 331 15.95 1.20 -6.36
N ALA A 332 15.66 1.85 -5.22
CA ALA A 332 14.67 2.92 -5.16
C ALA A 332 15.06 4.14 -6.01
N LEU A 333 16.31 4.59 -5.92
CA LEU A 333 16.82 5.69 -6.75
C LEU A 333 16.72 5.37 -8.25
N ALA A 334 17.10 4.15 -8.66
CA ALA A 334 16.97 3.72 -10.05
C ALA A 334 15.50 3.68 -10.49
N ASN A 335 14.61 3.14 -9.65
CA ASN A 335 13.17 3.12 -9.92
C ASN A 335 12.62 4.54 -10.10
N LEU A 336 12.88 5.47 -9.16
CA LEU A 336 12.41 6.85 -9.25
C LEU A 336 12.97 7.58 -10.48
N ARG A 337 14.26 7.36 -10.82
CA ARG A 337 14.87 7.92 -12.01
C ARG A 337 14.15 7.45 -13.28
N VAL A 338 13.96 6.14 -13.44
CA VAL A 338 13.25 5.56 -14.60
C VAL A 338 11.81 6.05 -14.67
N MET A 339 11.12 6.13 -13.51
CA MET A 339 9.76 6.67 -13.46
C MET A 339 9.68 8.10 -14.01
N GLY A 340 10.66 8.95 -13.69
CA GLY A 340 10.75 10.33 -14.21
C GLY A 340 11.11 10.37 -15.70
N GLU A 341 12.17 9.65 -16.09
CA GLU A 341 12.68 9.65 -17.48
C GLU A 341 11.65 9.11 -18.50
N GLN A 342 10.82 8.15 -18.10
CA GLN A 342 9.83 7.50 -18.97
C GLN A 342 8.39 8.00 -18.77
N ASP A 343 8.17 9.08 -18.02
CA ASP A 343 6.83 9.59 -17.70
C ASP A 343 5.88 8.50 -17.21
N VAL A 344 6.36 7.66 -16.28
CA VAL A 344 5.58 6.49 -15.83
C VAL A 344 4.29 6.91 -15.13
N ILE A 345 4.27 8.04 -14.42
CA ILE A 345 3.05 8.56 -13.79
C ILE A 345 2.00 8.94 -14.83
N GLY A 346 2.40 9.65 -15.89
CA GLY A 346 1.50 9.96 -17.00
C GLY A 346 1.03 8.71 -17.76
N ARG A 347 1.91 7.70 -17.90
CA ARG A 347 1.52 6.40 -18.48
C ARG A 347 0.52 5.68 -17.59
N ALA A 348 0.72 5.66 -16.27
CA ALA A 348 -0.20 5.04 -15.31
C ALA A 348 -1.59 5.71 -15.34
N ALA A 349 -1.66 7.04 -15.47
CA ALA A 349 -2.92 7.73 -15.63
C ALA A 349 -3.65 7.29 -16.92
N ARG A 350 -2.94 7.26 -18.06
CA ARG A 350 -3.51 6.78 -19.33
C ARG A 350 -3.91 5.30 -19.29
N LEU A 351 -3.13 4.46 -18.61
CA LEU A 351 -3.47 3.05 -18.40
C LEU A 351 -4.75 2.91 -17.57
N GLY A 352 -4.89 3.70 -16.50
CA GLY A 352 -6.11 3.77 -15.70
C GLY A 352 -7.33 4.13 -16.53
N ASP A 353 -7.22 5.18 -17.37
CA ASP A 353 -8.29 5.61 -18.28
C ASP A 353 -8.66 4.52 -19.33
N ARG A 354 -7.65 3.78 -19.83
CA ARG A 354 -7.89 2.66 -20.75
C ARG A 354 -8.60 1.53 -20.04
N LEU A 355 -8.13 1.11 -18.87
CA LEU A 355 -8.76 0.06 -18.06
C LEU A 355 -10.20 0.41 -17.72
N ALA A 356 -10.50 1.67 -17.35
CA ALA A 356 -11.87 2.12 -17.08
C ALA A 356 -12.79 1.86 -18.28
N LYS A 357 -12.35 2.23 -19.49
CA LYS A 357 -13.12 2.02 -20.73
C LYS A 357 -13.31 0.55 -21.07
N LEU A 358 -12.28 -0.27 -20.89
CA LEU A 358 -12.35 -1.70 -21.21
C LEU A 358 -13.18 -2.48 -20.20
N LEU A 359 -13.20 -2.05 -18.93
CA LEU A 359 -13.96 -2.67 -17.86
C LEU A 359 -15.44 -2.20 -17.82
N GLU A 360 -15.78 -1.05 -18.41
CA GLU A 360 -17.15 -0.52 -18.41
C GLU A 360 -18.20 -1.55 -18.85
N PRO A 361 -17.99 -2.34 -19.95
CA PRO A 361 -18.96 -3.36 -20.34
C PRO A 361 -19.13 -4.50 -19.35
N LEU A 362 -18.10 -4.79 -18.52
CA LEU A 362 -18.18 -5.82 -17.48
C LEU A 362 -19.16 -5.43 -16.38
N GLY A 363 -19.27 -4.15 -16.07
CA GLY A 363 -20.20 -3.64 -15.05
C GLY A 363 -21.68 -3.90 -15.37
N ALA A 364 -22.02 -4.23 -16.62
CA ALA A 364 -23.37 -4.58 -17.04
C ALA A 364 -23.67 -6.09 -17.01
N LYS A 365 -22.68 -6.94 -16.66
CA LYS A 365 -22.86 -8.40 -16.59
C LYS A 365 -23.50 -8.82 -15.28
N ASP A 366 -24.42 -9.80 -15.34
CA ASP A 366 -25.13 -10.33 -14.17
C ASP A 366 -24.18 -10.88 -13.07
N GLY A 367 -22.99 -11.36 -13.46
CA GLY A 367 -21.97 -11.87 -12.55
C GLY A 367 -21.12 -10.80 -11.85
N VAL A 368 -21.31 -9.50 -12.15
CA VAL A 368 -20.56 -8.39 -11.57
C VAL A 368 -21.47 -7.53 -10.70
N VAL A 369 -21.07 -7.33 -9.45
CA VAL A 369 -21.82 -6.51 -8.48
C VAL A 369 -21.42 -5.04 -8.59
N GLU A 370 -20.13 -4.76 -8.60
CA GLU A 370 -19.57 -3.41 -8.67
C GLU A 370 -18.14 -3.43 -9.21
N ILE A 371 -17.75 -2.38 -9.93
CA ILE A 371 -16.37 -2.09 -10.28
C ILE A 371 -15.98 -0.79 -9.61
N ARG A 372 -14.94 -0.84 -8.77
CA ARG A 372 -14.36 0.31 -8.09
C ARG A 372 -12.99 0.58 -8.68
N GLN A 373 -12.66 1.85 -8.91
CA GLN A 373 -11.40 2.20 -9.56
C GLN A 373 -10.88 3.59 -9.16
N LEU A 374 -9.58 3.65 -8.87
CA LEU A 374 -8.82 4.90 -8.85
C LEU A 374 -7.46 4.66 -9.53
N GLY A 375 -7.28 5.23 -10.73
CA GLY A 375 -6.10 4.96 -11.54
C GLY A 375 -5.98 3.48 -11.91
N THR A 376 -4.88 2.83 -11.55
CA THR A 376 -4.62 1.40 -11.79
C THR A 376 -4.97 0.51 -10.60
N MET A 377 -5.60 1.05 -9.57
CA MET A 377 -6.13 0.29 -8.43
C MET A 377 -7.59 -0.02 -8.67
N ILE A 378 -7.90 -1.27 -8.97
CA ILE A 378 -9.24 -1.69 -9.40
C ILE A 378 -9.69 -2.92 -8.61
N GLY A 379 -10.93 -2.90 -8.15
CA GLY A 379 -11.64 -4.03 -7.56
C GLY A 379 -12.88 -4.36 -8.38
N VAL A 380 -12.95 -5.57 -8.91
CA VAL A 380 -14.14 -6.10 -9.57
C VAL A 380 -14.83 -7.05 -8.62
N GLU A 381 -15.91 -6.60 -8.00
CA GLU A 381 -16.71 -7.42 -7.09
C GLU A 381 -17.64 -8.32 -7.89
N VAL A 382 -17.53 -9.63 -7.66
CA VAL A 382 -18.33 -10.64 -8.36
C VAL A 382 -19.44 -11.18 -7.46
N ALA A 383 -20.56 -11.58 -8.07
CA ALA A 383 -21.69 -12.17 -7.36
C ALA A 383 -21.27 -13.48 -6.66
N PRO A 384 -21.60 -13.66 -5.37
CA PRO A 384 -21.20 -14.84 -4.59
C PRO A 384 -22.09 -16.06 -4.96
N VAL A 385 -21.86 -16.66 -6.12
CA VAL A 385 -22.63 -17.81 -6.63
C VAL A 385 -22.21 -19.15 -6.01
N ARG A 386 -21.02 -19.18 -5.38
CA ARG A 386 -20.48 -20.34 -4.66
C ARG A 386 -19.49 -19.90 -3.58
N ASP A 387 -19.03 -20.83 -2.77
CA ASP A 387 -17.94 -20.55 -1.82
C ASP A 387 -16.68 -20.13 -2.57
N ARG A 388 -16.04 -19.02 -2.13
CA ARG A 388 -14.82 -18.46 -2.72
C ARG A 388 -14.97 -18.11 -4.22
N THR A 389 -16.08 -17.48 -4.62
CA THR A 389 -16.32 -17.13 -6.05
C THR A 389 -15.17 -16.31 -6.62
N GLY A 390 -14.70 -15.27 -5.94
CA GLY A 390 -13.58 -14.47 -6.39
C GLY A 390 -12.29 -15.28 -6.60
N PHE A 391 -12.01 -16.27 -5.75
CA PHE A 391 -10.88 -17.18 -5.95
C PHE A 391 -11.05 -18.04 -7.20
N ALA A 392 -12.27 -18.56 -7.43
CA ALA A 392 -12.54 -19.36 -8.62
C ALA A 392 -12.38 -18.55 -9.91
N VAL A 393 -12.81 -17.28 -9.94
CA VAL A 393 -12.57 -16.38 -11.07
C VAL A 393 -11.06 -16.17 -11.29
N CYS A 394 -10.28 -15.98 -10.22
CA CYS A 394 -8.82 -15.85 -10.35
C CYS A 394 -8.17 -17.14 -10.89
N GLN A 395 -8.67 -18.33 -10.52
CA GLN A 395 -8.19 -19.59 -11.11
C GLN A 395 -8.52 -19.70 -12.59
N ALA A 396 -9.77 -19.40 -12.99
CA ALA A 396 -10.18 -19.40 -14.39
C ALA A 396 -9.39 -18.37 -15.24
N ALA A 397 -9.08 -17.20 -14.68
CA ALA A 397 -8.21 -16.21 -15.32
C ALA A 397 -6.76 -16.75 -15.49
N ARG A 398 -6.24 -17.46 -14.48
CA ARG A 398 -4.92 -18.10 -14.54
C ARG A 398 -4.84 -19.13 -15.66
N ASP A 399 -5.87 -19.93 -15.85
CA ASP A 399 -5.93 -20.91 -16.94
C ASP A 399 -5.93 -20.24 -18.33
N ARG A 400 -6.24 -18.94 -18.39
CA ARG A 400 -6.13 -18.06 -19.55
C ARG A 400 -4.83 -17.25 -19.61
N GLY A 401 -3.87 -17.57 -18.74
CA GLY A 401 -2.57 -16.94 -18.73
C GLY A 401 -2.51 -15.58 -17.99
N VAL A 402 -3.47 -15.29 -17.11
CA VAL A 402 -3.48 -14.05 -16.32
C VAL A 402 -3.49 -14.37 -14.82
N TRP A 403 -2.50 -13.84 -14.11
CA TRP A 403 -2.39 -13.99 -12.65
C TRP A 403 -3.13 -12.85 -11.95
N LEU A 404 -4.20 -13.20 -11.24
CA LEU A 404 -5.00 -12.29 -10.41
C LEU A 404 -5.10 -12.81 -8.98
N ARG A 405 -5.56 -11.95 -8.06
CA ARG A 405 -5.73 -12.28 -6.65
C ARG A 405 -7.06 -11.73 -6.13
N PRO A 406 -7.83 -12.52 -5.35
CA PRO A 406 -9.08 -12.07 -4.76
C PRO A 406 -8.86 -11.45 -3.38
N LEU A 407 -9.74 -10.52 -3.00
CA LEU A 407 -10.04 -10.09 -1.63
C LEU A 407 -11.50 -10.46 -1.34
N GLY A 408 -11.73 -11.64 -0.77
CA GLY A 408 -13.06 -12.24 -0.72
C GLY A 408 -13.60 -12.48 -2.14
N ASP A 409 -14.74 -11.88 -2.46
CA ASP A 409 -15.33 -11.93 -3.81
C ASP A 409 -14.99 -10.70 -4.68
N THR A 410 -14.05 -9.86 -4.25
CA THR A 410 -13.47 -8.80 -5.08
C THR A 410 -12.20 -9.29 -5.77
N VAL A 411 -12.21 -9.38 -7.09
CA VAL A 411 -11.03 -9.65 -7.91
C VAL A 411 -10.24 -8.36 -8.08
N VAL A 412 -8.98 -8.37 -7.64
CA VAL A 412 -8.09 -7.20 -7.74
C VAL A 412 -7.37 -7.17 -9.07
N VAL A 413 -7.43 -6.03 -9.74
CA VAL A 413 -6.65 -5.69 -10.94
C VAL A 413 -5.75 -4.51 -10.59
N MET A 414 -4.43 -4.75 -10.57
CA MET A 414 -3.43 -3.75 -10.20
C MET A 414 -2.10 -4.04 -10.91
N PRO A 415 -2.08 -3.95 -12.24
CA PRO A 415 -0.95 -4.37 -13.07
C PRO A 415 0.27 -3.44 -12.91
N PRO A 416 1.45 -3.80 -13.45
CA PRO A 416 2.56 -2.89 -13.62
C PRO A 416 2.13 -1.62 -14.37
N LEU A 417 2.66 -0.46 -13.94
CA LEU A 417 2.25 0.87 -14.47
C LEU A 417 2.65 1.08 -15.93
N THR A 418 3.52 0.22 -16.45
CA THR A 418 4.07 0.28 -17.81
C THR A 418 3.45 -0.77 -18.73
N LEU A 419 2.32 -1.40 -18.33
CA LEU A 419 1.64 -2.42 -19.13
C LEU A 419 1.31 -1.90 -20.53
N GLY A 420 1.53 -2.73 -21.53
CA GLY A 420 1.24 -2.43 -22.94
C GLY A 420 -0.25 -2.56 -23.28
N GLU A 421 -0.61 -2.15 -24.48
CA GLU A 421 -2.01 -2.20 -24.93
C GLU A 421 -2.49 -3.65 -25.10
N ASP A 422 -1.69 -4.50 -25.75
CA ASP A 422 -2.03 -5.90 -26.01
C ASP A 422 -2.18 -6.69 -24.69
N GLU A 423 -1.26 -6.46 -23.72
CA GLU A 423 -1.37 -7.07 -22.40
C GLU A 423 -2.55 -6.55 -21.60
N THR A 424 -2.93 -5.28 -21.81
CA THR A 424 -4.12 -4.70 -21.15
C THR A 424 -5.39 -5.35 -21.68
N ASP A 425 -5.48 -5.57 -22.98
CA ASP A 425 -6.62 -6.24 -23.62
C ASP A 425 -6.69 -7.71 -23.17
N LEU A 426 -5.56 -8.44 -23.19
CA LEU A 426 -5.50 -9.81 -22.66
C LEU A 426 -5.98 -9.89 -21.21
N LEU A 427 -5.56 -8.95 -20.36
CA LEU A 427 -5.95 -8.90 -18.95
C LEU A 427 -7.47 -8.80 -18.78
N VAL A 428 -8.10 -7.88 -19.52
CA VAL A 428 -9.53 -7.64 -19.41
C VAL A 428 -10.34 -8.76 -20.05
N ASP A 429 -9.93 -9.26 -21.20
CA ASP A 429 -10.60 -10.37 -21.89
C ASP A 429 -10.59 -11.65 -21.04
N ALA A 430 -9.43 -12.01 -20.49
CA ALA A 430 -9.28 -13.17 -19.61
C ALA A 430 -10.14 -13.04 -18.34
N LEU A 431 -10.21 -11.84 -17.74
CA LEU A 431 -11.05 -11.57 -16.59
C LEU A 431 -12.55 -11.69 -16.95
N ALA A 432 -12.96 -11.12 -18.08
CA ALA A 432 -14.33 -11.16 -18.56
C ALA A 432 -14.83 -12.59 -18.79
N GLU A 433 -14.02 -13.40 -19.49
CA GLU A 433 -14.32 -14.81 -19.75
C GLU A 433 -14.32 -15.66 -18.48
N ALA A 434 -13.39 -15.36 -17.53
CA ALA A 434 -13.35 -16.06 -16.26
C ALA A 434 -14.59 -15.77 -15.40
N ILE A 435 -15.07 -14.53 -15.40
CA ILE A 435 -16.33 -14.16 -14.72
C ILE A 435 -17.50 -14.91 -15.36
N ASP A 436 -17.63 -14.89 -16.69
CA ASP A 436 -18.72 -15.59 -17.40
C ASP A 436 -18.71 -17.09 -17.09
N GLU A 437 -17.54 -17.74 -17.10
CA GLU A 437 -17.43 -19.18 -16.79
C GLU A 437 -17.86 -19.52 -15.36
N VAL A 438 -17.53 -18.67 -14.39
CA VAL A 438 -17.72 -18.98 -12.98
C VAL A 438 -19.10 -18.58 -12.47
N THR A 439 -19.71 -17.55 -13.06
CA THR A 439 -20.99 -16.98 -12.62
C THR A 439 -22.19 -17.36 -13.50
N ALA A 440 -21.98 -18.12 -14.59
CA ALA A 440 -23.00 -18.62 -15.50
C ALA A 440 -24.01 -19.61 -14.87
#